data_1e76a1b6267869fd4bf8b13212aae327
#
_entry.id   1e76a1b6267869fd4bf8b13212aae327
#
_cell.length_a   1.000
_cell.length_b   1.000
_cell.length_c   1.000
_cell.angle_alpha   90.00
_cell.angle_beta   90.00
_cell.angle_gamma   90.00
#
_symmetry.space_group_name_H-M   'P 1'
#
loop_
_entity.id
_entity.type
_entity.pdbx_description
1 polymer ?
#
loop_
_entity_poly.entity_id
_entity_poly.type
_entity_poly.pdbx_seq_one_letter_code
_entity_poly.pdbx_strand_id
1 'polypeptide(L)'
;MRNSRITWEGAFHHIMSRGHEGRPLFQETILKEAFLNILTDKARQLKIRILAYCVLDNHYHLVLENSTGRLSDLMKQVNSQFAIHYRKGHPGRGSIFQDRFKSTLIENDAYLIVSIMYTLYNPVRAGIVRHYSRYSWSSVGEILSGKRDSVTDSEFILDLFSDREGFIRQMDAFSYEKKLWVKRSGYGEILGGERFLEKIEKRCERRSRPDALKRRRNDDRYFEPLAKVIQEFEKKIGQRVDLIGGATWEDKRLRGKLLVEIRDRCGLRYSEIAELPVFSDIQLGTLGSLYWHSKKRAQK
;
A
#
# COMPACT_ATOMS: atom_id res chain seq x y z
N MET A 1 9.86 18.83 -7.05
CA MET A 1 8.78 18.15 -6.29
C MET A 1 9.02 16.66 -6.30
N ARG A 2 8.94 15.97 -5.15
CA ARG A 2 9.07 14.50 -5.09
C ARG A 2 7.74 13.88 -5.50
N ASN A 3 7.73 13.11 -6.58
CA ASN A 3 6.52 12.40 -7.02
C ASN A 3 6.04 11.41 -5.95
N SER A 4 4.73 11.42 -5.68
CA SER A 4 4.09 10.42 -4.84
C SER A 4 4.11 9.07 -5.57
N ARG A 5 4.25 7.97 -4.80
CA ARG A 5 4.20 6.63 -5.40
C ARG A 5 2.80 6.32 -5.89
N ILE A 6 2.72 5.63 -7.01
CA ILE A 6 1.47 5.09 -7.51
C ILE A 6 1.14 3.87 -6.67
N THR A 7 0.13 3.96 -5.83
CA THR A 7 -0.35 2.85 -5.01
C THR A 7 -1.80 3.07 -4.58
N TRP A 8 -2.48 1.98 -4.24
CA TRP A 8 -3.83 1.94 -3.67
C TRP A 8 -3.99 0.65 -2.87
N GLU A 9 -5.08 0.50 -2.18
CA GLU A 9 -5.44 -0.73 -1.46
C GLU A 9 -5.63 -1.89 -2.44
N GLY A 10 -5.01 -3.04 -2.15
CA GLY A 10 -4.98 -4.22 -3.02
C GLY A 10 -3.98 -4.16 -4.19
N ALA A 11 -3.16 -3.11 -4.29
CA ALA A 11 -2.14 -3.03 -5.34
C ALA A 11 -0.94 -3.92 -5.02
N PHE A 12 -0.43 -4.62 -6.04
CA PHE A 12 0.80 -5.40 -5.94
C PHE A 12 2.04 -4.55 -6.25
N HIS A 13 3.09 -4.77 -5.48
CA HIS A 13 4.34 -4.05 -5.63
C HIS A 13 5.56 -4.95 -5.52
N HIS A 14 6.52 -4.72 -6.38
CA HIS A 14 7.90 -5.13 -6.15
C HIS A 14 8.65 -3.97 -5.49
N ILE A 15 9.21 -4.23 -4.32
CA ILE A 15 9.93 -3.26 -3.50
C ILE A 15 11.42 -3.63 -3.48
N MET A 16 12.27 -2.61 -3.55
CA MET A 16 13.71 -2.77 -3.39
C MET A 16 14.28 -1.62 -2.58
N SER A 17 15.21 -1.91 -1.68
CA SER A 17 16.01 -0.90 -1.00
C SER A 17 17.44 -1.39 -0.85
N ARG A 18 18.40 -0.48 -1.02
CA ARG A 18 19.83 -0.79 -1.06
C ARG A 18 20.60 0.03 -0.04
N GLY A 19 21.67 -0.54 0.50
CA GLY A 19 22.63 0.16 1.34
C GLY A 19 23.27 1.35 0.64
N HIS A 20 23.54 2.40 1.38
CA HIS A 20 24.18 3.61 0.87
C HIS A 20 25.54 3.23 0.22
N GLU A 21 25.79 3.69 -0.99
CA GLU A 21 26.99 3.36 -1.79
C GLU A 21 27.25 1.84 -1.93
N GLY A 22 26.17 1.04 -1.90
CA GLY A 22 26.28 -0.41 -2.00
C GLY A 22 26.78 -1.11 -0.73
N ARG A 23 26.85 -0.42 0.40
CA ARG A 23 27.29 -0.97 1.70
C ARG A 23 26.55 -2.25 2.04
N PRO A 24 27.25 -3.29 2.54
CA PRO A 24 26.64 -4.57 2.90
C PRO A 24 25.94 -4.47 4.27
N LEU A 25 24.67 -4.04 4.22
CA LEU A 25 23.82 -3.86 5.42
C LEU A 25 23.39 -5.17 6.06
N PHE A 26 23.43 -6.27 5.31
CA PHE A 26 22.86 -7.56 5.70
C PHE A 26 23.94 -8.68 5.63
N GLN A 27 25.23 -8.36 5.73
CA GLN A 27 26.27 -9.35 5.65
C GLN A 27 26.21 -10.36 6.81
N GLU A 28 25.89 -9.88 8.00
CA GLU A 28 25.77 -10.71 9.20
C GLU A 28 24.40 -11.39 9.27
N THR A 29 24.37 -12.67 9.63
CA THR A 29 23.17 -13.47 9.83
C THR A 29 22.19 -12.78 10.77
N ILE A 30 22.66 -12.24 11.89
CA ILE A 30 21.83 -11.57 12.88
C ILE A 30 21.10 -10.34 12.32
N LEU A 31 21.71 -9.65 11.35
CA LEU A 31 21.08 -8.49 10.70
C LEU A 31 19.99 -8.91 9.72
N LYS A 32 20.18 -10.04 9.02
CA LYS A 32 19.13 -10.62 8.17
C LYS A 32 17.93 -11.09 9.01
N GLU A 33 18.18 -11.77 10.11
CA GLU A 33 17.14 -12.21 11.07
C GLU A 33 16.40 -11.00 11.65
N ALA A 34 17.12 -10.00 12.15
CA ALA A 34 16.50 -8.78 12.67
C ALA A 34 15.62 -8.08 11.64
N PHE A 35 16.06 -7.98 10.38
CA PHE A 35 15.27 -7.40 9.30
C PHE A 35 13.98 -8.18 9.05
N LEU A 36 14.07 -9.52 8.95
CA LEU A 36 12.89 -10.37 8.70
C LEU A 36 11.91 -10.34 9.87
N ASN A 37 12.38 -10.33 11.11
CA ASN A 37 11.53 -10.18 12.30
C ASN A 37 10.80 -8.83 12.29
N ILE A 38 11.52 -7.72 12.01
CA ILE A 38 10.89 -6.39 11.91
C ILE A 38 9.87 -6.36 10.77
N LEU A 39 10.20 -6.92 9.61
CA LEU A 39 9.30 -6.99 8.45
C LEU A 39 8.01 -7.74 8.81
N THR A 40 8.14 -8.92 9.43
CA THR A 40 7.02 -9.77 9.86
C THR A 40 6.10 -9.01 10.82
N ASP A 41 6.66 -8.43 11.88
CA ASP A 41 5.90 -7.70 12.88
C ASP A 41 5.12 -6.53 12.26
N LYS A 42 5.79 -5.74 11.41
CA LYS A 42 5.15 -4.56 10.80
C LYS A 42 4.14 -4.92 9.73
N ALA A 43 4.40 -5.95 8.94
CA ALA A 43 3.45 -6.45 7.95
C ALA A 43 2.17 -6.96 8.63
N ARG A 44 2.29 -7.74 9.72
CA ARG A 44 1.16 -8.21 10.53
C ARG A 44 0.38 -7.05 11.17
N GLN A 45 1.07 -6.09 11.82
CA GLN A 45 0.45 -4.91 12.43
C GLN A 45 -0.34 -4.05 11.42
N LEU A 46 0.17 -3.91 10.21
CA LEU A 46 -0.43 -3.09 9.16
C LEU A 46 -1.35 -3.89 8.23
N LYS A 47 -1.47 -5.22 8.46
CA LYS A 47 -2.25 -6.14 7.64
C LYS A 47 -1.87 -6.06 6.16
N ILE A 48 -0.58 -5.99 5.86
CA ILE A 48 -0.02 -6.01 4.51
C ILE A 48 0.49 -7.42 4.24
N ARG A 49 0.11 -7.98 3.10
CA ARG A 49 0.46 -9.34 2.71
C ARG A 49 1.81 -9.36 2.01
N ILE A 50 2.77 -10.09 2.57
CA ILE A 50 4.05 -10.36 1.92
C ILE A 50 3.92 -11.63 1.08
N LEU A 51 4.30 -11.56 -0.19
CA LEU A 51 4.21 -12.66 -1.14
C LEU A 51 5.56 -13.32 -1.40
N ALA A 52 6.62 -12.54 -1.54
CA ALA A 52 7.96 -13.07 -1.67
C ALA A 52 8.99 -12.11 -1.09
N TYR A 53 10.10 -12.65 -0.61
CA TYR A 53 11.26 -11.85 -0.24
C TYR A 53 12.58 -12.53 -0.62
N CYS A 54 13.60 -11.69 -0.76
CA CYS A 54 14.99 -12.09 -0.84
C CYS A 54 15.87 -11.00 -0.22
N VAL A 55 16.66 -11.35 0.79
CA VAL A 55 17.57 -10.45 1.50
C VAL A 55 19.00 -10.80 1.12
N LEU A 56 19.61 -9.98 0.26
CA LEU A 56 21.01 -10.09 -0.14
C LEU A 56 21.88 -9.22 0.77
N ASP A 57 23.20 -9.34 0.68
CA ASP A 57 24.11 -8.67 1.63
C ASP A 57 24.00 -7.14 1.62
N ASN A 58 23.69 -6.50 0.49
CA ASN A 58 23.63 -5.05 0.38
C ASN A 58 22.26 -4.49 -0.01
N HIS A 59 21.26 -5.33 -0.26
CA HIS A 59 19.90 -4.92 -0.61
C HIS A 59 18.90 -6.04 -0.38
N TYR A 60 17.62 -5.68 -0.36
CA TYR A 60 16.54 -6.65 -0.31
C TYR A 60 15.51 -6.41 -1.40
N HIS A 61 14.82 -7.46 -1.75
CA HIS A 61 13.65 -7.46 -2.62
C HIS A 61 12.44 -8.00 -1.87
N LEU A 62 11.28 -7.38 -2.07
CA LEU A 62 9.99 -7.86 -1.57
C LEU A 62 8.97 -7.82 -2.71
N VAL A 63 8.09 -8.79 -2.77
CA VAL A 63 6.82 -8.71 -3.50
C VAL A 63 5.71 -8.73 -2.46
N LEU A 64 4.80 -7.78 -2.53
CA LEU A 64 3.72 -7.63 -1.55
C LEU A 64 2.43 -7.11 -2.18
N GLU A 65 1.32 -7.40 -1.53
CA GLU A 65 0.03 -6.76 -1.75
C GLU A 65 -0.19 -5.67 -0.71
N ASN A 66 -0.45 -4.46 -1.17
CA ASN A 66 -0.78 -3.33 -0.30
C ASN A 66 -2.23 -3.41 0.19
N SER A 67 -2.56 -4.45 0.95
CA SER A 67 -3.93 -4.83 1.31
C SER A 67 -4.72 -3.76 2.07
N THR A 68 -4.03 -2.79 2.68
CA THR A 68 -4.65 -1.71 3.48
C THR A 68 -4.34 -0.30 2.98
N GLY A 69 -3.67 -0.16 1.83
CA GLY A 69 -3.26 1.16 1.32
C GLY A 69 -2.07 1.78 2.04
N ARG A 70 -1.45 1.11 3.03
CA ARG A 70 -0.43 1.64 3.95
C ARG A 70 1.01 1.25 3.60
N LEU A 71 1.30 0.98 2.33
CA LEU A 71 2.65 0.60 1.86
C LEU A 71 3.75 1.55 2.36
N SER A 72 3.53 2.86 2.26
CA SER A 72 4.55 3.85 2.67
C SER A 72 4.81 3.83 4.18
N ASP A 73 3.78 3.55 4.99
CA ASP A 73 3.92 3.41 6.44
C ASP A 73 4.70 2.14 6.79
N LEU A 74 4.40 1.01 6.14
CA LEU A 74 5.14 -0.23 6.30
C LEU A 74 6.62 0.00 6.05
N MET A 75 6.97 0.50 4.88
CA MET A 75 8.38 0.63 4.49
C MET A 75 9.12 1.68 5.32
N LYS A 76 8.45 2.74 5.75
CA LYS A 76 9.01 3.71 6.70
C LYS A 76 9.34 3.04 8.03
N GLN A 77 8.40 2.27 8.59
CA GLN A 77 8.61 1.61 9.89
C GLN A 77 9.70 0.54 9.81
N VAL A 78 9.66 -0.33 8.80
CA VAL A 78 10.66 -1.39 8.59
C VAL A 78 12.05 -0.79 8.44
N ASN A 79 12.25 0.13 7.51
CA ASN A 79 13.57 0.71 7.25
C ASN A 79 14.09 1.54 8.43
N SER A 80 13.22 2.28 9.14
CA SER A 80 13.63 3.08 10.30
C SER A 80 14.02 2.19 11.49
N GLN A 81 13.23 1.17 11.80
CA GLN A 81 13.55 0.26 12.90
C GLN A 81 14.79 -0.58 12.62
N PHE A 82 14.95 -1.05 11.38
CA PHE A 82 16.15 -1.73 10.98
C PHE A 82 17.38 -0.80 11.07
N ALA A 83 17.25 0.47 10.66
CA ALA A 83 18.35 1.44 10.80
C ALA A 83 18.76 1.66 12.26
N ILE A 84 17.80 1.74 13.17
CA ILE A 84 18.06 1.84 14.62
C ILE A 84 18.78 0.58 15.11
N HIS A 85 18.31 -0.60 14.73
CA HIS A 85 18.92 -1.88 15.11
C HIS A 85 20.36 -1.98 14.58
N TYR A 86 20.59 -1.69 13.29
CA TYR A 86 21.91 -1.70 12.66
C TYR A 86 22.89 -0.76 13.36
N ARG A 87 22.45 0.46 13.75
CA ARG A 87 23.30 1.47 14.39
C ARG A 87 23.77 1.10 15.79
N LYS A 88 23.13 0.15 16.47
CA LYS A 88 23.62 -0.35 17.78
C LYS A 88 24.97 -1.05 17.67
N GLY A 89 25.18 -1.81 16.60
CA GLY A 89 26.46 -2.50 16.35
C GLY A 89 27.39 -1.75 15.39
N HIS A 90 26.87 -0.78 14.62
CA HIS A 90 27.58 -0.07 13.56
C HIS A 90 27.41 1.44 13.72
N PRO A 91 28.11 2.07 14.66
CA PRO A 91 28.03 3.51 14.89
C PRO A 91 28.36 4.32 13.62
N GLY A 92 27.73 5.47 13.45
CA GLY A 92 28.00 6.35 12.31
C GLY A 92 26.87 7.34 12.06
N ARG A 93 27.09 8.29 11.15
CA ARG A 93 26.15 9.35 10.79
C ARG A 93 25.53 9.11 9.42
N GLY A 94 24.39 9.74 9.16
CA GLY A 94 23.69 9.69 7.87
C GLY A 94 22.78 8.47 7.69
N SER A 95 22.13 8.40 6.53
CA SER A 95 21.24 7.29 6.17
C SER A 95 22.04 6.01 5.91
N ILE A 96 21.54 4.86 6.36
CA ILE A 96 22.12 3.57 6.01
C ILE A 96 21.63 3.08 4.65
N PHE A 97 20.43 3.48 4.23
CA PHE A 97 19.91 3.22 2.90
C PHE A 97 20.23 4.38 1.96
N GLN A 98 20.53 4.04 0.70
CA GLN A 98 20.93 5.00 -0.34
C GLN A 98 19.86 6.06 -0.59
N ASP A 99 18.61 5.59 -0.70
CA ASP A 99 17.44 6.41 -1.01
C ASP A 99 16.21 5.87 -0.29
N ARG A 100 15.07 6.52 -0.55
CA ARG A 100 13.78 5.89 -0.25
C ARG A 100 13.68 4.56 -1.01
N PHE A 101 12.96 3.58 -0.46
CA PHE A 101 12.71 2.34 -1.18
C PHE A 101 12.15 2.61 -2.60
N LYS A 102 12.60 1.83 -3.56
CA LYS A 102 12.03 1.79 -4.92
C LYS A 102 10.79 0.92 -4.89
N SER A 103 9.80 1.29 -5.67
CA SER A 103 8.52 0.59 -5.76
C SER A 103 8.09 0.51 -7.22
N THR A 104 7.98 -0.68 -7.74
CA THR A 104 7.42 -0.96 -9.06
C THR A 104 6.02 -1.51 -8.86
N LEU A 105 5.01 -0.83 -9.42
CA LEU A 105 3.63 -1.30 -9.42
C LEU A 105 3.52 -2.49 -10.37
N ILE A 106 2.89 -3.57 -9.92
CA ILE A 106 2.71 -4.79 -10.71
C ILE A 106 1.25 -4.90 -11.11
N GLU A 107 1.01 -5.21 -12.39
CA GLU A 107 -0.25 -5.78 -12.83
C GLU A 107 -0.37 -7.19 -12.25
N ASN A 108 -1.58 -7.63 -11.93
CA ASN A 108 -1.81 -8.96 -11.37
C ASN A 108 -1.48 -10.11 -12.34
N ASP A 109 -1.67 -11.35 -11.91
CA ASP A 109 -1.54 -12.59 -12.66
C ASP A 109 -0.11 -12.86 -13.21
N ALA A 110 0.07 -12.92 -14.53
CA ALA A 110 1.34 -13.30 -15.15
C ALA A 110 2.54 -12.43 -14.73
N TYR A 111 2.32 -11.12 -14.53
CA TYR A 111 3.38 -10.21 -14.09
C TYR A 111 3.72 -10.38 -12.61
N LEU A 112 2.72 -10.77 -11.80
CA LEU A 112 2.95 -11.08 -10.38
C LEU A 112 3.78 -12.35 -10.24
N ILE A 113 3.44 -13.42 -10.97
CA ILE A 113 4.20 -14.67 -11.03
C ILE A 113 5.66 -14.39 -11.41
N VAL A 114 5.87 -13.65 -12.49
CA VAL A 114 7.23 -13.29 -12.95
C VAL A 114 7.99 -12.47 -11.89
N SER A 115 7.32 -11.56 -11.19
CA SER A 115 7.95 -10.75 -10.12
C SER A 115 8.36 -11.59 -8.92
N ILE A 116 7.53 -12.57 -8.53
CA ILE A 116 7.83 -13.53 -7.48
C ILE A 116 9.05 -14.37 -7.87
N MET A 117 9.02 -15.00 -9.03
CA MET A 117 10.13 -15.82 -9.53
C MET A 117 11.43 -15.01 -9.63
N TYR A 118 11.37 -13.80 -10.19
CA TYR A 118 12.51 -12.89 -10.28
C TYR A 118 13.09 -12.58 -8.90
N THR A 119 12.24 -12.30 -7.91
CA THR A 119 12.66 -12.01 -6.54
C THR A 119 13.37 -13.21 -5.92
N LEU A 120 12.83 -14.40 -6.08
CA LEU A 120 13.37 -15.64 -5.51
C LEU A 120 14.64 -16.13 -6.25
N TYR A 121 14.81 -15.74 -7.50
CA TYR A 121 15.99 -16.07 -8.31
C TYR A 121 17.19 -15.12 -8.14
N ASN A 122 17.00 -14.02 -7.40
CA ASN A 122 18.08 -13.02 -7.20
C ASN A 122 19.39 -13.60 -6.65
N PRO A 123 19.43 -14.57 -5.70
CA PRO A 123 20.68 -15.11 -5.21
C PRO A 123 21.46 -15.91 -6.28
N VAL A 124 20.75 -16.59 -7.21
CA VAL A 124 21.37 -17.28 -8.35
C VAL A 124 21.94 -16.24 -9.31
N ARG A 125 21.17 -15.22 -9.62
CA ARG A 125 21.58 -14.11 -10.49
C ARG A 125 22.78 -13.33 -9.96
N ALA A 126 22.88 -13.22 -8.65
CA ALA A 126 24.03 -12.61 -7.98
C ALA A 126 25.24 -13.54 -7.84
N GLY A 127 25.16 -14.78 -8.33
CA GLY A 127 26.24 -15.76 -8.24
C GLY A 127 26.51 -16.29 -6.82
N ILE A 128 25.59 -16.07 -5.87
CA ILE A 128 25.76 -16.47 -4.45
C ILE A 128 25.52 -17.98 -4.30
N VAL A 129 24.53 -18.49 -5.00
CA VAL A 129 24.20 -19.93 -5.02
C VAL A 129 23.95 -20.40 -6.44
N ARG A 130 24.13 -21.72 -6.68
CA ARG A 130 23.84 -22.32 -7.99
C ARG A 130 22.35 -22.61 -8.24
N HIS A 131 21.58 -22.74 -7.16
CA HIS A 131 20.14 -23.04 -7.22
C HIS A 131 19.37 -22.21 -6.18
N TYR A 132 18.22 -21.68 -6.55
CA TYR A 132 17.40 -20.77 -5.70
C TYR A 132 17.02 -21.39 -4.36
N SER A 133 16.79 -22.70 -4.30
CA SER A 133 16.43 -23.39 -3.05
C SER A 133 17.54 -23.49 -2.03
N ARG A 134 18.78 -23.20 -2.42
CA ARG A 134 19.96 -23.24 -1.52
C ARG A 134 20.19 -21.93 -0.76
N TYR A 135 19.39 -20.93 -0.99
CA TYR A 135 19.53 -19.64 -0.32
C TYR A 135 18.53 -19.47 0.82
N SER A 136 19.00 -19.52 2.06
CA SER A 136 18.18 -19.50 3.26
C SER A 136 17.48 -18.14 3.52
N TRP A 137 17.98 -17.05 2.94
CA TRP A 137 17.47 -15.70 3.14
C TRP A 137 16.49 -15.27 2.04
N SER A 138 15.78 -16.22 1.52
CA SER A 138 14.63 -16.03 0.59
C SER A 138 13.42 -16.83 1.07
N SER A 139 12.24 -16.40 0.65
CA SER A 139 10.99 -17.07 1.04
C SER A 139 10.74 -18.43 0.39
N VAL A 140 11.65 -18.96 -0.42
CA VAL A 140 11.49 -20.27 -1.07
C VAL A 140 11.23 -21.37 -0.04
N GLY A 141 12.02 -21.42 1.04
CA GLY A 141 11.85 -22.42 2.11
C GLY A 141 10.50 -22.33 2.81
N GLU A 142 10.00 -21.12 3.05
CA GLU A 142 8.68 -20.88 3.63
C GLU A 142 7.56 -21.36 2.70
N ILE A 143 7.61 -20.97 1.43
CA ILE A 143 6.63 -21.35 0.41
C ILE A 143 6.57 -22.87 0.28
N LEU A 144 7.73 -23.54 0.18
CA LEU A 144 7.80 -24.99 0.05
C LEU A 144 7.40 -25.73 1.33
N SER A 145 7.62 -25.17 2.52
CA SER A 145 7.20 -25.81 3.78
C SER A 145 5.72 -25.65 4.09
N GLY A 146 5.06 -24.62 3.53
CA GLY A 146 3.66 -24.31 3.82
C GLY A 146 3.39 -23.92 5.28
N LYS A 147 4.40 -23.43 6.02
CA LYS A 147 4.23 -23.05 7.42
C LYS A 147 3.27 -21.86 7.55
N ARG A 148 2.25 -21.99 8.39
CA ARG A 148 1.23 -20.94 8.60
C ARG A 148 1.77 -19.69 9.28
N ASP A 149 2.82 -19.78 10.10
CA ASP A 149 3.45 -18.65 10.80
C ASP A 149 4.65 -18.05 10.06
N SER A 150 4.68 -18.18 8.75
CA SER A 150 5.72 -17.61 7.90
C SER A 150 5.54 -16.11 7.67
N VAL A 151 6.60 -15.46 7.18
CA VAL A 151 6.56 -14.06 6.72
C VAL A 151 5.66 -13.94 5.48
N THR A 152 5.71 -14.97 4.63
CA THR A 152 4.98 -15.01 3.35
C THR A 152 3.64 -15.72 3.47
N ASP A 153 2.67 -15.29 2.68
CA ASP A 153 1.41 -15.99 2.44
C ASP A 153 1.64 -17.15 1.46
N SER A 154 2.13 -18.28 1.99
CA SER A 154 2.50 -19.45 1.20
C SER A 154 1.30 -20.09 0.52
N GLU A 155 0.11 -20.06 1.16
CA GLU A 155 -1.13 -20.60 0.61
C GLU A 155 -1.52 -19.86 -0.67
N PHE A 156 -1.59 -18.53 -0.60
CA PHE A 156 -1.85 -17.69 -1.78
C PHE A 156 -0.85 -17.92 -2.91
N ILE A 157 0.44 -18.07 -2.57
CA ILE A 157 1.48 -18.32 -3.59
C ILE A 157 1.27 -19.68 -4.26
N LEU A 158 1.03 -20.74 -3.48
CA LEU A 158 0.83 -22.06 -4.04
C LEU A 158 -0.43 -22.12 -4.92
N ASP A 159 -1.51 -21.45 -4.53
CA ASP A 159 -2.71 -21.31 -5.37
C ASP A 159 -2.40 -20.59 -6.69
N LEU A 160 -1.60 -19.51 -6.64
CA LEU A 160 -1.21 -18.75 -7.82
C LEU A 160 -0.40 -19.60 -8.83
N PHE A 161 0.36 -20.58 -8.34
CA PHE A 161 1.15 -21.52 -9.14
C PHE A 161 0.44 -22.86 -9.37
N SER A 162 -0.83 -22.97 -9.01
CA SER A 162 -1.71 -24.15 -9.01
C SER A 162 -1.45 -25.12 -7.84
N ASP A 163 -0.21 -25.34 -7.48
CA ASP A 163 0.24 -26.17 -6.38
C ASP A 163 1.77 -26.04 -6.16
N ARG A 164 2.29 -26.83 -5.22
CA ARG A 164 3.73 -26.89 -4.91
C ARG A 164 4.57 -27.37 -6.11
N GLU A 165 4.09 -28.35 -6.83
CA GLU A 165 4.80 -28.91 -7.99
C GLU A 165 4.80 -27.91 -9.14
N GLY A 166 3.69 -27.20 -9.35
CA GLY A 166 3.58 -26.11 -10.29
C GLY A 166 4.56 -24.98 -10.00
N PHE A 167 4.68 -24.61 -8.71
CA PHE A 167 5.69 -23.65 -8.28
C PHE A 167 7.11 -24.12 -8.62
N ILE A 168 7.47 -25.36 -8.27
CA ILE A 168 8.81 -25.90 -8.56
C ILE A 168 9.05 -25.94 -10.07
N ARG A 169 8.13 -26.51 -10.86
CA ARG A 169 8.27 -26.58 -12.34
C ARG A 169 8.50 -25.20 -12.96
N GLN A 170 7.75 -24.19 -12.54
CA GLN A 170 7.90 -22.83 -13.09
C GLN A 170 9.20 -22.17 -12.64
N MET A 171 9.62 -22.37 -11.38
CA MET A 171 10.89 -21.88 -10.87
C MET A 171 12.08 -22.51 -11.60
N ASP A 172 12.05 -23.83 -11.85
CA ASP A 172 13.13 -24.55 -12.56
C ASP A 172 13.19 -24.17 -14.04
N ALA A 173 12.04 -23.89 -14.65
CA ALA A 173 11.96 -23.39 -16.03
C ALA A 173 12.26 -21.88 -16.18
N PHE A 174 12.41 -21.16 -15.06
CA PHE A 174 12.58 -19.71 -15.10
C PHE A 174 13.97 -19.31 -15.61
N SER A 175 14.00 -18.67 -16.77
CA SER A 175 15.23 -18.06 -17.31
C SER A 175 15.34 -16.62 -16.79
N TYR A 176 16.38 -16.37 -15.99
CA TYR A 176 16.66 -15.04 -15.41
C TYR A 176 17.14 -14.01 -16.45
N GLU A 177 17.46 -14.44 -17.67
CA GLU A 177 17.82 -13.55 -18.79
C GLU A 177 16.67 -12.64 -19.21
N LYS A 178 15.43 -13.05 -18.96
CA LYS A 178 14.27 -12.18 -19.13
C LYS A 178 14.31 -11.05 -18.09
N LYS A 179 14.92 -9.93 -18.46
CA LYS A 179 14.77 -8.69 -17.68
C LYS A 179 13.29 -8.42 -17.44
N LEU A 180 12.92 -8.12 -16.19
CA LEU A 180 11.60 -7.56 -15.93
C LEU A 180 11.45 -6.30 -16.81
N TRP A 181 10.50 -6.33 -17.73
CA TRP A 181 10.19 -5.20 -18.60
C TRP A 181 9.46 -4.16 -17.76
N VAL A 182 10.23 -3.36 -17.04
CA VAL A 182 9.71 -2.26 -16.25
C VAL A 182 9.59 -1.04 -17.16
N LYS A 183 8.36 -0.62 -17.40
CA LYS A 183 8.09 0.64 -18.10
C LYS A 183 8.20 1.79 -17.09
N ARG A 184 8.99 2.81 -17.42
CA ARG A 184 9.07 4.04 -16.64
C ARG A 184 8.04 5.02 -17.15
N SER A 185 7.04 5.32 -16.34
CA SER A 185 6.13 6.44 -16.58
C SER A 185 6.64 7.70 -15.87
N GLY A 186 6.12 8.86 -16.21
CA GLY A 186 6.37 10.10 -15.46
C GLY A 186 5.95 10.04 -13.99
N TYR A 187 5.24 8.99 -13.58
CA TYR A 187 4.66 8.79 -12.25
C TYR A 187 5.32 7.66 -11.45
N GLY A 188 6.17 6.83 -12.06
CA GLY A 188 6.88 5.74 -11.39
C GLY A 188 7.16 4.54 -12.29
N GLU A 189 7.67 3.47 -11.70
CA GLU A 189 7.96 2.21 -12.40
C GLU A 189 6.72 1.30 -12.37
N ILE A 190 6.38 0.71 -13.52
CA ILE A 190 5.22 -0.14 -13.72
C ILE A 190 5.66 -1.40 -14.46
N LEU A 191 5.23 -2.55 -13.98
CA LEU A 191 5.37 -3.85 -14.63
C LEU A 191 3.98 -4.33 -15.02
N GLY A 192 3.71 -4.30 -16.32
CA GLY A 192 2.40 -4.65 -16.87
C GLY A 192 2.30 -4.42 -18.37
N GLY A 193 1.19 -4.84 -18.95
CA GLY A 193 0.87 -4.63 -20.37
C GLY A 193 0.53 -3.18 -20.70
N GLU A 194 0.41 -2.88 -22.00
CA GLU A 194 0.13 -1.52 -22.49
C GLU A 194 -1.19 -0.95 -21.96
N ARG A 195 -2.24 -1.77 -21.97
CA ARG A 195 -3.56 -1.38 -21.47
C ARG A 195 -3.53 -1.00 -19.98
N PHE A 196 -2.74 -1.72 -19.19
CA PHE A 196 -2.56 -1.40 -17.78
C PHE A 196 -1.80 -0.08 -17.60
N LEU A 197 -0.74 0.11 -18.38
CA LEU A 197 0.04 1.36 -18.39
C LEU A 197 -0.86 2.57 -18.68
N GLU A 198 -1.63 2.53 -19.77
CA GLU A 198 -2.57 3.61 -20.14
C GLU A 198 -3.61 3.88 -19.02
N LYS A 199 -4.14 2.83 -18.39
CA LYS A 199 -5.07 2.95 -17.26
C LYS A 199 -4.42 3.69 -16.09
N ILE A 200 -3.16 3.38 -15.79
CA ILE A 200 -2.40 4.01 -14.71
C ILE A 200 -2.08 5.47 -15.06
N GLU A 201 -1.64 5.77 -16.27
CA GLU A 201 -1.36 7.14 -16.74
C GLU A 201 -2.59 8.02 -16.63
N LYS A 202 -3.74 7.57 -17.17
CA LYS A 202 -5.02 8.26 -17.05
C LYS A 202 -5.44 8.49 -15.59
N ARG A 203 -5.16 7.52 -14.69
CA ARG A 203 -5.43 7.66 -13.25
C ARG A 203 -4.52 8.70 -12.60
N CYS A 204 -3.24 8.72 -12.98
CA CYS A 204 -2.26 9.67 -12.45
C CYS A 204 -2.50 11.09 -12.95
N GLU A 205 -2.80 11.27 -14.23
CA GLU A 205 -3.19 12.56 -14.80
C GLU A 205 -4.39 13.17 -14.08
N ARG A 206 -5.40 12.35 -13.78
CA ARG A 206 -6.56 12.78 -12.98
C ARG A 206 -6.16 13.25 -11.57
N ARG A 207 -5.12 12.64 -10.95
CA ARG A 207 -4.61 13.02 -9.62
C ARG A 207 -3.66 14.22 -9.68
N SER A 208 -2.94 14.39 -10.78
CA SER A 208 -1.93 15.45 -10.94
C SER A 208 -2.51 16.77 -11.44
N ARG A 209 -3.80 16.81 -11.78
CA ARG A 209 -4.45 18.08 -12.16
C ARG A 209 -4.38 19.05 -10.99
N PRO A 210 -3.94 20.30 -11.23
CA PRO A 210 -3.90 21.34 -10.19
C PRO A 210 -5.26 21.45 -9.48
N ASP A 211 -5.24 21.77 -8.19
CA ASP A 211 -6.48 21.93 -7.41
C ASP A 211 -7.47 22.91 -8.05
N ALA A 212 -6.98 23.91 -8.82
CA ALA A 212 -7.83 24.79 -9.61
C ALA A 212 -8.62 24.04 -10.70
N LEU A 213 -8.00 23.03 -11.36
CA LEU A 213 -8.71 22.17 -12.34
C LEU A 213 -9.55 21.10 -11.67
N LYS A 214 -9.16 20.65 -10.48
CA LYS A 214 -10.02 19.81 -9.63
C LYS A 214 -11.23 20.59 -9.13
N ARG A 215 -11.06 21.86 -8.75
CA ARG A 215 -12.17 22.79 -8.45
C ARG A 215 -13.06 23.00 -9.67
N ARG A 216 -12.52 23.27 -10.88
CA ARG A 216 -13.32 23.44 -12.09
C ARG A 216 -14.14 22.21 -12.50
N ARG A 217 -13.64 21.00 -12.27
CA ARG A 217 -14.43 19.76 -12.51
C ARG A 217 -15.48 19.49 -11.46
N ASN A 218 -15.31 20.04 -10.24
CA ASN A 218 -16.35 20.12 -9.22
C ASN A 218 -17.27 21.31 -9.44
N ASP A 219 -16.84 22.38 -10.13
CA ASP A 219 -17.62 23.56 -10.48
C ASP A 219 -18.66 23.29 -11.58
N ASP A 220 -18.52 22.21 -12.38
CA ASP A 220 -19.59 21.71 -13.25
C ASP A 220 -20.69 20.96 -12.46
N ARG A 221 -20.47 20.63 -11.19
CA ARG A 221 -21.50 20.34 -10.23
C ARG A 221 -21.82 21.63 -9.49
N TYR A 222 -23.02 22.12 -9.70
CA TYR A 222 -23.56 23.20 -8.89
C TYR A 222 -23.58 22.77 -7.43
N PHE A 223 -22.56 23.21 -6.66
CA PHE A 223 -22.56 22.99 -5.22
C PHE A 223 -23.53 23.94 -4.56
N GLU A 224 -24.44 23.36 -3.83
CA GLU A 224 -25.42 24.14 -3.08
C GLU A 224 -24.74 24.82 -1.87
N PRO A 225 -25.16 26.05 -1.53
CA PRO A 225 -24.69 26.71 -0.32
C PRO A 225 -24.98 25.85 0.92
N LEU A 226 -23.98 25.72 1.83
CA LEU A 226 -24.12 24.92 3.04
C LEU A 226 -25.37 25.31 3.86
N ALA A 227 -25.63 26.61 4.00
CA ALA A 227 -26.79 27.12 4.73
C ALA A 227 -28.12 26.58 4.17
N LYS A 228 -28.24 26.49 2.82
CA LYS A 228 -29.43 25.95 2.17
C LYS A 228 -29.58 24.46 2.47
N VAL A 229 -28.51 23.67 2.36
CA VAL A 229 -28.54 22.21 2.62
C VAL A 229 -28.90 21.94 4.08
N ILE A 230 -28.33 22.70 5.01
CA ILE A 230 -28.66 22.59 6.44
C ILE A 230 -30.15 22.92 6.67
N GLN A 231 -30.65 24.02 6.14
CA GLN A 231 -32.05 24.43 6.31
C GLN A 231 -33.04 23.39 5.76
N GLU A 232 -32.75 22.83 4.59
CA GLU A 232 -33.58 21.76 4.00
C GLU A 232 -33.50 20.46 4.85
N PHE A 233 -32.34 20.15 5.41
CA PHE A 233 -32.20 18.99 6.28
C PHE A 233 -32.97 19.17 7.58
N GLU A 234 -32.85 20.33 8.22
CA GLU A 234 -33.62 20.68 9.43
C GLU A 234 -35.11 20.59 9.22
N LYS A 235 -35.60 21.10 8.06
CA LYS A 235 -37.03 20.99 7.68
C LYS A 235 -37.48 19.54 7.50
N LYS A 236 -36.58 18.65 7.00
CA LYS A 236 -36.86 17.21 6.84
C LYS A 236 -36.93 16.48 8.18
N ILE A 237 -36.10 16.84 9.16
CA ILE A 237 -36.04 16.14 10.44
C ILE A 237 -36.87 16.79 11.55
N GLY A 238 -37.37 17.99 11.32
CA GLY A 238 -38.19 18.74 12.28
C GLY A 238 -37.44 19.34 13.47
N GLN A 239 -36.09 19.39 13.43
CA GLN A 239 -35.26 19.99 14.49
C GLN A 239 -34.01 20.62 13.90
N ARG A 240 -33.35 21.50 14.68
CA ARG A 240 -32.10 22.13 14.30
C ARG A 240 -30.92 21.14 14.36
N VAL A 241 -29.96 21.29 13.43
CA VAL A 241 -28.79 20.39 13.35
C VAL A 241 -27.86 20.52 14.56
N ASP A 242 -27.79 21.71 15.21
CA ASP A 242 -27.00 21.95 16.42
C ASP A 242 -27.53 21.20 17.65
N LEU A 243 -28.78 20.77 17.63
CA LEU A 243 -29.41 19.93 18.65
C LEU A 243 -29.20 18.43 18.47
N ILE A 244 -28.60 18.01 17.34
CA ILE A 244 -28.31 16.59 17.10
C ILE A 244 -27.11 16.18 17.94
N GLY A 245 -27.38 15.48 19.05
CA GLY A 245 -26.34 14.96 19.93
C GLY A 245 -25.53 13.82 19.32
N GLY A 246 -24.59 13.25 20.10
CA GLY A 246 -23.80 12.07 19.70
C GLY A 246 -24.14 10.83 20.53
N ALA A 247 -25.04 10.95 21.50
CA ALA A 247 -25.27 9.91 22.49
C ALA A 247 -26.16 8.79 22.00
N THR A 248 -27.27 9.11 21.30
CA THR A 248 -28.26 8.11 20.86
C THR A 248 -27.91 7.49 19.52
N TRP A 249 -28.48 6.32 19.25
CA TRP A 249 -28.34 5.66 17.94
C TRP A 249 -28.99 6.52 16.83
N GLU A 250 -30.08 7.20 17.16
CA GLU A 250 -30.79 8.08 16.23
C GLU A 250 -29.97 9.30 15.85
N ASP A 251 -29.33 9.95 16.83
CA ASP A 251 -28.40 11.06 16.59
C ASP A 251 -27.27 10.65 15.65
N LYS A 252 -26.64 9.51 15.93
CA LYS A 252 -25.56 8.98 15.09
C LYS A 252 -26.06 8.73 13.65
N ARG A 253 -27.27 8.26 13.49
CA ARG A 253 -27.91 8.05 12.20
C ARG A 253 -28.18 9.36 11.46
N LEU A 254 -28.69 10.37 12.17
CA LEU A 254 -28.97 11.71 11.62
C LEU A 254 -27.69 12.42 11.22
N ARG A 255 -26.65 12.40 12.08
CA ARG A 255 -25.31 12.90 11.74
C ARG A 255 -24.73 12.23 10.47
N GLY A 256 -24.88 10.92 10.34
CA GLY A 256 -24.45 10.19 9.14
C GLY A 256 -25.19 10.63 7.88
N LYS A 257 -26.51 10.85 7.95
CA LYS A 257 -27.29 11.36 6.82
C LYS A 257 -26.91 12.79 6.47
N LEU A 258 -26.77 13.66 7.45
CA LEU A 258 -26.33 15.04 7.26
C LEU A 258 -24.95 15.12 6.62
N LEU A 259 -24.00 14.26 7.07
CA LEU A 259 -22.66 14.16 6.50
C LEU A 259 -22.70 13.81 5.01
N VAL A 260 -23.57 12.88 4.61
CA VAL A 260 -23.74 12.50 3.19
C VAL A 260 -24.29 13.67 2.40
N GLU A 261 -25.33 14.34 2.87
CA GLU A 261 -25.95 15.51 2.21
C GLU A 261 -24.90 16.64 2.02
N ILE A 262 -24.20 17.02 3.09
CA ILE A 262 -23.16 18.07 3.02
C ILE A 262 -22.03 17.68 2.08
N ARG A 263 -21.54 16.46 2.17
CA ARG A 263 -20.42 16.00 1.35
C ARG A 263 -20.77 15.93 -0.13
N ASP A 264 -21.96 15.42 -0.45
CA ASP A 264 -22.38 15.19 -1.84
C ASP A 264 -22.92 16.47 -2.50
N ARG A 265 -23.64 17.32 -1.76
CA ARG A 265 -24.29 18.52 -2.29
C ARG A 265 -23.43 19.79 -2.18
N CYS A 266 -22.70 19.95 -1.07
CA CYS A 266 -21.86 21.15 -0.86
C CYS A 266 -20.39 20.91 -1.28
N GLY A 267 -19.95 19.66 -1.50
CA GLY A 267 -18.58 19.33 -1.89
C GLY A 267 -17.51 19.61 -0.80
N LEU A 268 -17.92 19.89 0.45
CA LEU A 268 -17.00 20.22 1.54
C LEU A 268 -16.03 19.07 1.86
N ARG A 269 -14.80 19.39 2.24
CA ARG A 269 -13.79 18.42 2.69
C ARG A 269 -14.12 17.96 4.12
N TYR A 270 -13.64 16.78 4.51
CA TYR A 270 -13.83 16.30 5.88
C TYR A 270 -13.21 17.22 6.93
N SER A 271 -12.11 17.92 6.61
CA SER A 271 -11.53 18.95 7.48
C SER A 271 -12.48 20.14 7.71
N GLU A 272 -13.16 20.60 6.67
CA GLU A 272 -14.14 21.69 6.74
C GLU A 272 -15.43 21.23 7.45
N ILE A 273 -15.82 19.96 7.25
CA ILE A 273 -16.99 19.38 7.94
C ILE A 273 -16.71 19.16 9.42
N ALA A 274 -15.49 18.80 9.80
CA ALA A 274 -15.09 18.63 11.20
C ALA A 274 -15.16 19.93 12.02
N GLU A 275 -15.09 21.10 11.36
CA GLU A 275 -15.23 22.42 12.01
C GLU A 275 -16.70 22.79 12.32
N LEU A 276 -17.64 22.04 11.74
CA LEU A 276 -19.07 22.28 12.03
C LEU A 276 -19.41 21.78 13.44
N PRO A 277 -20.17 22.55 14.25
CA PRO A 277 -20.48 22.20 15.64
C PRO A 277 -21.03 20.78 15.82
N VAL A 278 -21.91 20.34 14.92
CA VAL A 278 -22.53 19.00 14.92
C VAL A 278 -21.54 17.84 14.73
N PHE A 279 -20.32 18.09 14.25
CA PHE A 279 -19.27 17.11 14.02
C PHE A 279 -17.99 17.34 14.83
N SER A 280 -17.95 18.37 15.67
CA SER A 280 -16.75 18.80 16.42
C SER A 280 -16.22 17.74 17.39
N ASP A 281 -17.08 16.83 17.86
CA ASP A 281 -16.73 15.70 18.73
C ASP A 281 -16.26 14.45 17.95
N ILE A 282 -16.29 14.48 16.61
CA ILE A 282 -15.91 13.34 15.77
C ILE A 282 -14.48 13.54 15.21
N GLN A 283 -13.61 12.59 15.50
CA GLN A 283 -12.26 12.63 14.93
C GLN A 283 -12.28 12.61 13.41
N LEU A 284 -11.43 13.41 12.77
CA LEU A 284 -11.34 13.57 11.32
C LEU A 284 -11.24 12.23 10.56
N GLY A 285 -10.47 11.27 11.11
CA GLY A 285 -10.33 9.93 10.53
C GLY A 285 -11.62 9.10 10.54
N THR A 286 -12.54 9.40 11.46
CA THR A 286 -13.82 8.68 11.60
C THR A 286 -14.87 9.17 10.61
N LEU A 287 -14.82 10.44 10.18
CA LEU A 287 -15.79 11.02 9.25
C LEU A 287 -15.86 10.26 7.91
N GLY A 288 -14.72 9.81 7.39
CA GLY A 288 -14.67 9.02 6.17
C GLY A 288 -15.42 7.69 6.29
N SER A 289 -15.24 6.98 7.40
CA SER A 289 -15.93 5.72 7.69
C SER A 289 -17.42 5.94 7.91
N LEU A 290 -17.80 7.00 8.64
CA LEU A 290 -19.19 7.36 8.89
C LEU A 290 -19.94 7.69 7.57
N TYR A 291 -19.31 8.46 6.68
CA TYR A 291 -19.85 8.75 5.36
C TYR A 291 -20.13 7.48 4.55
N TRP A 292 -19.16 6.59 4.44
CA TRP A 292 -19.28 5.34 3.70
C TRP A 292 -20.40 4.45 4.22
N HIS A 293 -20.45 4.24 5.53
CA HIS A 293 -21.50 3.43 6.16
C HIS A 293 -22.89 4.06 5.97
N SER A 294 -23.02 5.38 6.09
CA SER A 294 -24.28 6.08 5.94
C SER A 294 -24.78 6.09 4.48
N LYS A 295 -23.88 6.28 3.52
CA LYS A 295 -24.17 6.24 2.09
C LYS A 295 -24.64 4.86 1.63
N LYS A 296 -23.98 3.79 2.11
CA LYS A 296 -24.37 2.41 1.81
C LYS A 296 -25.74 2.04 2.39
N ARG A 297 -26.13 2.62 3.53
CA ARG A 297 -27.48 2.43 4.14
C ARG A 297 -28.57 3.19 3.40
N ALA A 298 -28.25 4.30 2.77
CA ALA A 298 -29.21 5.10 2.01
C ALA A 298 -29.53 4.49 0.62
N GLN A 299 -28.71 3.54 0.15
CA GLN A 299 -28.89 2.82 -1.12
C GLN A 299 -29.62 1.48 -0.97
N LYS A 300 -29.95 1.07 0.26
CA LYS A 300 -30.80 -0.08 0.59
C LYS A 300 -32.19 0.40 0.98
#